data_eab7f41fc24d199c1f0de1f7ae8d80ce
#
_entry.id   eab7f41fc24d199c1f0de1f7ae8d80ce
#
_cell.length_a   1.000
_cell.length_b   1.000
_cell.length_c   1.000
_cell.angle_alpha   90.00
_cell.angle_beta   90.00
_cell.angle_gamma   90.00
#
_symmetry.space_group_name_H-M   'P 1'
#
loop_
_entity.id
_entity.type
_entity.pdbx_description
1 polymer ?
#
loop_
_entity_poly.entity_id
_entity_poly.type
_entity_poly.pdbx_seq_one_letter_code
_entity_poly.pdbx_strand_id
1 'polypeptide(L)'
;LPKNYRFDISPSRSRILIEELNTQDTYMLDENLNLFKLDPEFFYSNSARTRFYKNDVVSSYENYSWYKNARFLNDNTIVYISNLPWFGKNEQYIWRTDIQDVNNITHFMTSVGGENIDFGELTEEGIKVNINNEMKLLTFSFVLN
;
A
#
# COMPACT_ATOMS: atom_id res chain seq x y z
N LEU A 1 0.12 8.53 21.64
CA LEU A 1 -0.44 8.29 20.31
C LEU A 1 -1.56 7.26 20.38
N PRO A 2 -2.60 7.43 19.57
CA PRO A 2 -3.66 6.42 19.48
C PRO A 2 -3.08 5.05 19.10
N LYS A 3 -3.62 3.99 19.68
CA LYS A 3 -3.12 2.63 19.48
C LYS A 3 -3.35 2.09 18.07
N ASN A 4 -4.25 2.73 17.30
CA ASN A 4 -4.70 2.22 16.02
C ASN A 4 -3.95 2.82 14.83
N TYR A 5 -2.87 3.53 15.08
CA TYR A 5 -2.07 4.15 14.02
C TYR A 5 -0.71 3.47 13.88
N ARG A 6 -0.26 3.38 12.63
CA ARG A 6 1.08 2.94 12.28
C ARG A 6 1.76 4.05 11.51
N PHE A 7 3.07 4.19 11.71
CA PHE A 7 3.87 5.22 11.06
C PHE A 7 5.01 4.57 10.29
N ASP A 8 5.38 5.16 9.17
CA ASP A 8 6.59 4.82 8.44
C ASP A 8 7.25 6.11 7.96
N ILE A 9 8.57 6.15 7.99
CA ILE A 9 9.34 7.35 7.67
C ILE A 9 10.13 7.08 6.40
N SER A 10 10.11 8.03 5.46
CA SER A 10 10.86 7.90 4.21
C SER A 10 12.38 7.86 4.47
N PRO A 11 13.17 7.27 3.55
CA PRO A 11 14.61 7.17 3.72
C PRO A 11 15.30 8.52 3.96
N SER A 12 14.87 9.59 3.29
CA SER A 12 15.43 10.94 3.50
C SER A 12 14.92 11.61 4.78
N ARG A 13 13.93 10.98 5.47
CA ARG A 13 13.25 11.51 6.66
C ARG A 13 12.44 12.78 6.40
N SER A 14 12.07 13.03 5.15
CA SER A 14 11.29 14.21 4.75
C SER A 14 9.78 13.96 4.74
N ARG A 15 9.36 12.69 4.76
CA ARG A 15 7.95 12.31 4.65
C ARG A 15 7.60 11.23 5.65
N ILE A 16 6.35 11.27 6.12
CA ILE A 16 5.83 10.29 7.09
C ILE A 16 4.52 9.74 6.56
N LEU A 17 4.41 8.40 6.54
CA LEU A 17 3.14 7.71 6.33
C LEU A 17 2.43 7.55 7.67
N ILE A 18 1.13 7.78 7.66
CA ILE A 18 0.27 7.62 8.82
C ILE A 18 -0.89 6.72 8.39
N GLU A 19 -0.91 5.52 8.90
CA GLU A 19 -1.95 4.52 8.57
C GLU A 19 -2.88 4.33 9.75
N GLU A 20 -4.19 4.50 9.53
CA GLU A 20 -5.21 4.15 10.52
C GLU A 20 -5.61 2.69 10.26
N LEU A 21 -5.32 1.80 11.23
CA LEU A 21 -5.39 0.35 11.00
C LEU A 21 -6.82 -0.18 10.88
N ASN A 22 -7.79 0.47 11.51
CA ASN A 22 -9.18 0.01 11.48
C ASN A 22 -9.89 0.37 10.19
N THR A 23 -9.63 1.56 9.67
CA THR A 23 -10.31 2.09 8.46
C THR A 23 -9.50 1.91 7.20
N GLN A 24 -8.22 1.61 7.32
CA GLN A 24 -7.25 1.58 6.22
C GLN A 24 -7.11 2.94 5.53
N ASP A 25 -7.38 4.02 6.25
CA ASP A 25 -7.07 5.37 5.78
C ASP A 25 -5.58 5.61 5.94
N THR A 26 -4.92 6.01 4.86
CA THR A 26 -3.48 6.25 4.86
C THR A 26 -3.19 7.65 4.35
N TYR A 27 -2.42 8.38 5.14
CA TYR A 27 -2.03 9.75 4.85
C TYR A 27 -0.51 9.85 4.75
N MET A 28 -0.07 10.81 3.98
CA MET A 28 1.34 11.20 3.94
C MET A 28 1.48 12.65 4.36
N LEU A 29 2.37 12.90 5.31
CA LEU A 29 2.79 14.24 5.70
C LEU A 29 4.11 14.53 5.00
N ASP A 30 4.17 15.63 4.25
CA ASP A 30 5.38 16.00 3.53
C ASP A 30 6.25 17.00 4.33
N GLU A 31 7.39 17.39 3.76
CA GLU A 31 8.35 18.30 4.38
C GLU A 31 7.80 19.71 4.60
N ASN A 32 6.75 20.07 3.90
CA ASN A 32 6.07 21.37 4.03
C ASN A 32 4.86 21.30 4.96
N LEU A 33 4.71 20.19 5.69
CA LEU A 33 3.59 19.92 6.60
C LEU A 33 2.23 19.84 5.90
N ASN A 34 2.21 19.50 4.62
CA ASN A 34 0.98 19.21 3.90
C ASN A 34 0.60 17.74 4.10
N LEU A 35 -0.68 17.52 4.38
CA LEU A 35 -1.24 16.20 4.62
C LEU A 35 -2.05 15.75 3.40
N PHE A 36 -1.69 14.58 2.85
CA PHE A 36 -2.36 14.01 1.68
C PHE A 36 -2.95 12.66 2.01
N LYS A 37 -4.17 12.40 1.55
CA LYS A 37 -4.75 11.07 1.65
C LYS A 37 -4.26 10.24 0.46
N LEU A 38 -3.69 9.07 0.73
CA LEU A 38 -3.08 8.22 -0.29
C LEU A 38 -3.97 7.09 -0.75
N ASP A 39 -4.78 6.51 0.14
CA ASP A 39 -5.65 5.41 -0.23
C ASP A 39 -6.71 5.89 -1.21
N PRO A 40 -6.89 5.19 -2.36
CA PRO A 40 -7.85 5.64 -3.36
C PRO A 40 -9.28 5.48 -2.85
N GLU A 41 -10.14 6.42 -3.21
CA GLU A 41 -11.55 6.41 -2.84
C GLU A 41 -12.32 5.29 -3.55
N PHE A 42 -11.90 4.98 -4.77
CA PHE A 42 -12.53 3.94 -5.58
C PHE A 42 -11.51 3.25 -6.48
N PHE A 43 -11.87 2.06 -6.93
CA PHE A 43 -11.16 1.32 -7.97
C PHE A 43 -12.10 1.17 -9.17
N TYR A 44 -11.64 1.60 -10.35
CA TYR A 44 -12.40 1.41 -11.58
C TYR A 44 -12.03 0.08 -12.23
N SER A 45 -13.02 -0.80 -12.41
CA SER A 45 -12.84 -2.06 -13.10
C SER A 45 -13.18 -1.91 -14.59
N ASN A 46 -12.20 -2.12 -15.44
CA ASN A 46 -12.42 -2.07 -16.89
C ASN A 46 -13.33 -3.20 -17.37
N SER A 47 -13.21 -4.39 -16.79
CA SER A 47 -14.02 -5.54 -17.16
C SER A 47 -15.47 -5.40 -16.74
N ALA A 48 -15.71 -4.90 -15.53
CA ALA A 48 -17.06 -4.67 -15.02
C ALA A 48 -17.64 -3.31 -15.44
N ARG A 49 -16.80 -2.41 -15.96
CA ARG A 49 -17.17 -1.04 -16.35
C ARG A 49 -17.87 -0.27 -15.25
N THR A 50 -17.35 -0.41 -14.01
CA THR A 50 -17.93 0.25 -12.84
C THR A 50 -16.86 0.60 -11.83
N ARG A 51 -17.22 1.52 -10.95
CA ARG A 51 -16.38 1.91 -9.81
C ARG A 51 -16.77 1.10 -8.60
N PHE A 52 -15.77 0.59 -7.91
CA PHE A 52 -15.94 -0.03 -6.60
C PHE A 52 -15.37 0.91 -5.54
N TYR A 53 -16.24 1.41 -4.68
CA TYR A 53 -15.83 2.36 -3.65
C TYR A 53 -15.28 1.65 -2.43
N LYS A 54 -14.20 2.19 -1.89
CA LYS A 54 -13.51 1.63 -0.71
C LYS A 54 -14.49 1.34 0.44
N ASN A 55 -15.31 2.32 0.82
CA ASN A 55 -16.20 2.16 1.96
C ASN A 55 -17.21 1.02 1.76
N ASP A 56 -17.71 0.84 0.55
CA ASP A 56 -18.61 -0.24 0.22
C ASP A 56 -17.91 -1.60 0.28
N VAL A 57 -16.72 -1.69 -0.29
CA VAL A 57 -15.96 -2.94 -0.36
C VAL A 57 -15.50 -3.38 1.02
N VAL A 58 -14.91 -2.49 1.78
CA VAL A 58 -14.37 -2.80 3.12
C VAL A 58 -15.48 -3.18 4.08
N SER A 59 -16.66 -2.59 3.95
CA SER A 59 -17.81 -2.96 4.79
C SER A 59 -18.53 -4.23 4.36
N SER A 60 -18.41 -4.62 3.08
CA SER A 60 -19.10 -5.80 2.52
C SER A 60 -18.28 -7.09 2.59
N TYR A 61 -16.96 -6.99 2.55
CA TYR A 61 -16.06 -8.14 2.54
C TYR A 61 -15.24 -8.15 3.82
N GLU A 62 -15.42 -9.17 4.63
CA GLU A 62 -14.68 -9.34 5.87
C GLU A 62 -13.18 -9.51 5.58
N ASN A 63 -12.35 -8.81 6.35
CA ASN A 63 -10.89 -8.86 6.24
C ASN A 63 -10.33 -8.43 4.88
N TYR A 64 -11.08 -7.63 4.12
CA TYR A 64 -10.60 -7.13 2.84
C TYR A 64 -9.47 -6.12 3.04
N SER A 65 -8.36 -6.35 2.34
CA SER A 65 -7.25 -5.42 2.31
C SER A 65 -7.42 -4.48 1.12
N TRP A 66 -7.66 -3.21 1.40
CA TRP A 66 -7.76 -2.16 0.38
C TRP A 66 -6.44 -1.43 0.21
N TYR A 67 -5.89 -0.96 1.32
CA TYR A 67 -4.62 -0.25 1.37
C TYR A 67 -4.00 -0.51 2.74
N LYS A 68 -3.25 -1.59 2.86
CA LYS A 68 -2.71 -2.03 4.16
C LYS A 68 -1.19 -2.09 4.17
N ASN A 69 -0.63 -1.86 5.35
CA ASN A 69 0.79 -2.02 5.62
C ASN A 69 1.67 -1.19 4.69
N ALA A 70 1.27 0.06 4.45
CA ALA A 70 2.00 0.95 3.56
C ALA A 70 3.41 1.24 4.08
N ARG A 71 4.40 1.12 3.20
CA ARG A 71 5.81 1.33 3.53
C ARG A 71 6.50 2.09 2.41
N PHE A 72 7.39 2.99 2.78
CA PHE A 72 8.25 3.62 1.78
C PHE A 72 9.23 2.62 1.21
N LEU A 73 9.28 2.50 -0.11
CA LEU A 73 10.36 1.81 -0.80
C LEU A 73 11.51 2.80 -1.09
N ASN A 74 11.15 4.02 -1.43
CA ASN A 74 12.04 5.18 -1.51
C ASN A 74 11.19 6.42 -1.22
N ASP A 75 11.76 7.62 -1.33
CA ASP A 75 11.04 8.85 -0.98
C ASP A 75 9.80 9.12 -1.84
N ASN A 76 9.73 8.54 -3.03
CA ASN A 76 8.66 8.79 -4.00
C ASN A 76 7.81 7.57 -4.31
N THR A 77 8.12 6.43 -3.71
CA THR A 77 7.42 5.18 -3.99
C THR A 77 7.04 4.48 -2.71
N ILE A 78 5.77 4.14 -2.60
CA ILE A 78 5.20 3.43 -1.47
C ILE A 78 4.69 2.07 -1.96
N VAL A 79 4.93 1.03 -1.19
CA VAL A 79 4.34 -0.29 -1.43
C VAL A 79 3.29 -0.57 -0.37
N TYR A 80 2.23 -1.24 -0.75
CA TYR A 80 1.15 -1.61 0.14
C TYR A 80 0.51 -2.91 -0.29
N ILE A 81 -0.34 -3.46 0.57
CA ILE A 81 -1.00 -4.74 0.35
C ILE A 81 -2.47 -4.49 0.07
N SER A 82 -2.98 -5.12 -0.99
CA SER A 82 -4.39 -5.03 -1.37
C SER A 82 -4.89 -6.35 -1.95
N ASN A 83 -6.16 -6.65 -1.72
CA ASN A 83 -6.85 -7.74 -2.43
C ASN A 83 -7.31 -7.31 -3.82
N LEU A 84 -7.31 -6.01 -4.12
CA LEU A 84 -7.66 -5.52 -5.46
C LEU A 84 -6.81 -6.18 -6.54
N PRO A 85 -7.32 -6.46 -7.71
CA PRO A 85 -8.67 -6.11 -8.21
C PRO A 85 -9.73 -7.19 -7.95
N TRP A 86 -9.47 -8.15 -7.08
CA TRP A 86 -10.34 -9.30 -6.89
C TRP A 86 -11.24 -9.13 -5.67
N PHE A 87 -12.44 -9.68 -5.76
CA PHE A 87 -13.41 -9.71 -4.68
C PHE A 87 -13.77 -11.17 -4.40
N GLY A 88 -13.84 -11.53 -3.11
CA GLY A 88 -14.15 -12.91 -2.72
C GLY A 88 -12.98 -13.88 -2.79
N LYS A 89 -11.76 -13.40 -2.95
CA LYS A 89 -10.53 -14.22 -2.91
C LYS A 89 -9.66 -13.79 -1.75
N ASN A 90 -8.94 -14.73 -1.17
CA ASN A 90 -7.99 -14.44 -0.07
C ASN A 90 -6.65 -13.94 -0.59
N GLU A 91 -6.37 -14.11 -1.86
CA GLU A 91 -5.10 -13.70 -2.44
C GLU A 91 -4.92 -12.20 -2.36
N GLN A 92 -3.75 -11.79 -1.89
CA GLN A 92 -3.34 -10.40 -1.79
C GLN A 92 -2.23 -10.13 -2.79
N TYR A 93 -2.08 -8.85 -3.13
CA TYR A 93 -1.04 -8.40 -4.06
C TYR A 93 -0.30 -7.22 -3.46
N ILE A 94 0.95 -7.09 -3.84
CA ILE A 94 1.71 -5.88 -3.57
C ILE A 94 1.39 -4.88 -4.66
N TRP A 95 0.89 -3.74 -4.24
CA TRP A 95 0.66 -2.58 -5.10
C TRP A 95 1.69 -1.52 -4.78
N ARG A 96 1.88 -0.59 -5.69
CA ARG A 96 2.73 0.57 -5.46
C ARG A 96 1.97 1.86 -5.69
N THR A 97 2.31 2.87 -4.91
CA THR A 97 1.89 4.25 -5.10
C THR A 97 3.12 5.04 -5.54
N ASP A 98 3.07 5.64 -6.73
CA ASP A 98 4.12 6.51 -7.24
C ASP A 98 3.68 7.95 -7.04
N ILE A 99 4.54 8.74 -6.40
CA ILE A 99 4.30 10.14 -6.07
C ILE A 99 5.26 10.99 -6.89
N GLN A 100 4.78 11.62 -7.96
CA GLN A 100 5.59 12.57 -8.73
C GLN A 100 5.50 13.95 -8.11
N ASP A 101 4.28 14.38 -7.80
CA ASP A 101 4.00 15.59 -7.03
C ASP A 101 2.63 15.44 -6.35
N VAL A 102 2.19 16.47 -5.61
CA VAL A 102 0.94 16.44 -4.84
C VAL A 102 -0.31 16.22 -5.70
N ASN A 103 -0.24 16.57 -6.99
CA ASN A 103 -1.35 16.43 -7.92
C ASN A 103 -1.21 15.23 -8.85
N ASN A 104 -0.13 14.45 -8.71
CA ASN A 104 0.16 13.34 -9.61
C ASN A 104 0.58 12.11 -8.81
N ILE A 105 -0.43 11.48 -8.21
CA ILE A 105 -0.28 10.27 -7.43
C ILE A 105 -0.97 9.14 -8.19
N THR A 106 -0.24 8.09 -8.50
CA THR A 106 -0.75 6.93 -9.26
C THR A 106 -0.54 5.64 -8.50
N HIS A 107 -1.42 4.67 -8.75
CA HIS A 107 -1.38 3.37 -8.09
C HIS A 107 -1.28 2.27 -9.14
N PHE A 108 -0.35 1.35 -8.95
CA PHE A 108 -0.13 0.24 -9.87
C PHE A 108 -0.05 -1.08 -9.13
N MET A 109 -0.69 -2.10 -9.68
CA MET A 109 -0.54 -3.47 -9.22
C MET A 109 0.80 -4.02 -9.70
N THR A 110 1.53 -4.70 -8.81
CA THR A 110 2.71 -5.46 -9.19
C THR A 110 2.30 -6.91 -9.49
N SER A 111 3.23 -7.70 -10.02
CA SER A 111 2.99 -9.12 -10.26
C SER A 111 3.18 -9.98 -9.01
N VAL A 112 3.51 -9.38 -7.87
CA VAL A 112 3.80 -10.11 -6.64
C VAL A 112 2.51 -10.33 -5.86
N GLY A 113 2.17 -11.59 -5.59
CA GLY A 113 0.97 -11.95 -4.85
C GLY A 113 1.16 -13.16 -3.96
N GLY A 114 0.24 -13.35 -3.02
CA GLY A 114 0.21 -14.46 -2.09
C GLY A 114 -0.90 -14.29 -1.07
N GLU A 115 -1.14 -15.29 -0.23
CA GLU A 115 -2.22 -15.23 0.76
C GLU A 115 -1.82 -14.50 2.06
N ASN A 116 -0.54 -14.54 2.40
CA ASN A 116 -0.01 -13.90 3.61
C ASN A 116 1.22 -13.09 3.22
N ILE A 117 1.06 -11.79 3.11
CA ILE A 117 2.15 -10.87 2.75
C ILE A 117 2.39 -9.92 3.91
N ASP A 118 3.65 -9.76 4.26
CA ASP A 118 4.07 -8.78 5.27
C ASP A 118 5.42 -8.18 4.88
N PHE A 119 5.62 -6.91 5.20
CA PHE A 119 6.86 -6.21 4.89
C PHE A 119 7.80 -6.24 6.11
N GLY A 120 9.08 -6.49 5.84
CA GLY A 120 10.15 -6.37 6.81
C GLY A 120 10.91 -5.07 6.66
N GLU A 121 12.21 -5.11 6.94
CA GLU A 121 13.02 -3.89 6.89
C GLU A 121 13.38 -3.47 5.48
N LEU A 122 13.53 -2.18 5.29
CA LEU A 122 14.06 -1.59 4.07
C LEU A 122 15.60 -1.67 4.12
N THR A 123 16.19 -2.20 3.05
CA THR A 123 17.64 -2.34 2.90
C THR A 123 18.13 -1.52 1.74
N GLU A 124 19.46 -1.50 1.52
CA GLU A 124 20.05 -0.82 0.37
C GLU A 124 19.67 -1.46 -0.97
N GLU A 125 19.20 -2.70 -0.96
CA GLU A 125 18.85 -3.45 -2.17
C GLU A 125 17.34 -3.49 -2.43
N GLY A 126 16.53 -3.13 -1.45
CA GLY A 126 15.07 -3.18 -1.53
C GLY A 126 14.45 -3.45 -0.18
N ILE A 127 13.18 -3.84 -0.17
CA ILE A 127 12.46 -4.14 1.06
C ILE A 127 12.29 -5.65 1.22
N LYS A 128 12.51 -6.14 2.44
CA LYS A 128 12.24 -7.54 2.76
C LYS A 128 10.75 -7.78 2.80
N VAL A 129 10.31 -8.88 2.21
CA VAL A 129 8.90 -9.25 2.13
C VAL A 129 8.75 -10.70 2.56
N ASN A 130 7.85 -10.95 3.47
CA ASN A 130 7.45 -12.31 3.83
C ASN A 130 6.20 -12.66 3.02
N ILE A 131 6.28 -13.71 2.20
CA ILE A 131 5.17 -14.17 1.38
C ILE A 131 4.95 -15.65 1.73
N ASN A 132 3.80 -15.97 2.28
CA ASN A 132 3.45 -17.34 2.69
C ASN A 132 4.54 -17.96 3.59
N ASN A 133 5.04 -17.18 4.56
CA ASN A 133 6.10 -17.56 5.51
C ASN A 133 7.49 -17.74 4.87
N GLU A 134 7.69 -17.27 3.66
CA GLU A 134 8.97 -17.32 2.99
C GLU A 134 9.53 -15.89 2.80
N MET A 135 10.72 -15.65 3.34
CA MET A 135 11.35 -14.33 3.25
C MET A 135 12.00 -14.13 1.89
N LYS A 136 11.64 -13.02 1.25
CA LYS A 136 12.17 -12.63 -0.05
C LYS A 136 12.58 -11.15 -0.03
N LEU A 137 13.25 -10.72 -1.07
CA LEU A 137 13.63 -9.31 -1.26
C LEU A 137 12.89 -8.75 -2.47
N LEU A 138 12.16 -7.67 -2.26
CA LEU A 138 11.55 -6.90 -3.35
C LEU A 138 12.49 -5.74 -3.67
N THR A 139 13.10 -5.78 -4.85
CA THR A 139 14.07 -4.77 -5.27
C THR A 139 13.38 -3.46 -5.64
N PHE A 140 14.17 -2.39 -5.79
CA PHE A 140 13.65 -1.10 -6.22
C PHE A 140 13.07 -1.11 -7.65
N SER A 141 13.39 -2.15 -8.43
CA SER A 141 12.81 -2.37 -9.76
C SER A 141 11.60 -3.31 -9.73
N PHE A 142 11.10 -3.64 -8.53
CA PHE A 142 9.97 -4.56 -8.32
C PHE A 142 10.24 -5.99 -8.79
N VAL A 143 11.49 -6.42 -8.71
CA VAL A 143 11.90 -7.81 -8.91
C VAL A 143 11.94 -8.51 -7.56
N LEU A 144 11.31 -9.69 -7.47
CA LEU A 144 11.29 -10.49 -6.27
C LEU A 144 12.39 -11.55 -6.33
N ASN A 145 13.25 -11.53 -5.36
CA ASN A 145 14.38 -12.49 -5.26
C ASN A 145 14.28 -13.36 -4.02
#